data_501ac16ae8d84ebf5bbbde8be79981e5
#
_entry.id   501ac16ae8d84ebf5bbbde8be79981e5
#
_cell.length_a   1.000
_cell.length_b   1.000
_cell.length_c   1.000
_cell.angle_alpha   90.00
_cell.angle_beta   90.00
_cell.angle_gamma   90.00
#
_symmetry.space_group_name_H-M   'P 1'
#
loop_
_entity.id
_entity.type
_entity.pdbx_description
1 polymer ?
#
loop_
_entity_poly.entity_id
_entity_poly.type
_entity_poly.pdbx_seq_one_letter_code
_entity_poly.pdbx_strand_id
1 'polypeptide(L)'
;WIGPVQGGKYLDLVEFSAKKMAKMNFDMYALGSPTEIMESYNYKLLAKMIITAKKYLPPNKPLHLFGLGHPLPLSLAVALGCDTFDSASYILYARDGRYFTDVGTKKINELDYLPCVCKICIEYTAKEIKSLSKIEKTRTIAIHNLYMLWKEIQSTKIAIKEGRLWEYVGNRTRIHPKLWDSFIHIAENEHLFKNKNARFKNKGMFFSSFPDNRRPEVLLVVDKIKDFLMQNKKKAIIILPLMQQRPLFYNKKMLQILDKINIDKVLIGHIIPPFGFIPHQLTDIYPISQMEISENMYNESNTIKQTIKFIEM
;
A
#
# COMPACT_ATOMS: atom_id res chain seq x y z
N TRP A 1 -9.65 -25.61 11.33
CA TRP A 1 -8.63 -25.43 12.37
C TRP A 1 -7.72 -24.26 12.05
N ILE A 2 -7.31 -23.49 13.08
CA ILE A 2 -6.44 -22.31 12.96
C ILE A 2 -5.08 -22.65 13.56
N GLY A 3 -4.00 -22.47 12.78
CA GLY A 3 -2.62 -22.67 13.22
C GLY A 3 -2.03 -21.40 13.85
N PRO A 4 -1.73 -21.37 15.17
CA PRO A 4 -1.20 -20.17 15.81
C PRO A 4 0.30 -20.01 15.51
N VAL A 5 0.68 -18.85 14.98
CA VAL A 5 2.08 -18.43 14.85
C VAL A 5 2.41 -17.50 16.02
N GLN A 6 3.38 -17.88 16.83
CA GLN A 6 3.78 -17.14 18.02
C GLN A 6 5.28 -16.86 17.98
N GLY A 7 5.73 -15.81 18.66
CA GLY A 7 7.14 -15.43 18.72
C GLY A 7 7.36 -14.09 19.42
N GLY A 8 6.28 -13.40 19.81
CA GLY A 8 6.35 -12.07 20.40
C GLY A 8 7.07 -11.10 19.47
N LYS A 9 7.95 -10.27 20.01
CA LYS A 9 8.77 -9.30 19.28
C LYS A 9 10.03 -9.93 18.62
N TYR A 10 10.27 -11.20 18.80
CA TYR A 10 11.48 -11.90 18.34
C TYR A 10 11.20 -12.54 16.99
N LEU A 11 11.81 -11.96 15.93
CA LEU A 11 11.54 -12.37 14.54
C LEU A 11 12.04 -13.79 14.22
N ASP A 12 13.10 -14.24 14.86
CA ASP A 12 13.62 -15.61 14.78
C ASP A 12 12.62 -16.64 15.33
N LEU A 13 11.96 -16.31 16.45
CA LEU A 13 10.90 -17.15 17.02
C LEU A 13 9.63 -17.14 16.16
N VAL A 14 9.26 -15.98 15.58
CA VAL A 14 8.15 -15.88 14.60
C VAL A 14 8.45 -16.76 13.39
N GLU A 15 9.68 -16.70 12.85
CA GLU A 15 10.12 -17.52 11.73
C GLU A 15 10.07 -19.02 12.09
N PHE A 16 10.63 -19.39 13.23
CA PHE A 16 10.62 -20.79 13.70
C PHE A 16 9.17 -21.31 13.82
N SER A 17 8.30 -20.54 14.46
CA SER A 17 6.89 -20.89 14.63
C SER A 17 6.18 -21.02 13.28
N ALA A 18 6.36 -20.03 12.37
CA ALA A 18 5.75 -20.06 11.04
C ALA A 18 6.19 -21.29 10.23
N LYS A 19 7.50 -21.63 10.25
CA LYS A 19 8.03 -22.82 9.58
C LYS A 19 7.45 -24.13 10.13
N LYS A 20 7.23 -24.20 11.43
CA LYS A 20 6.62 -25.38 12.08
C LYS A 20 5.14 -25.48 11.74
N MET A 21 4.38 -24.38 11.85
CA MET A 21 2.96 -24.35 11.54
C MET A 21 2.69 -24.61 10.06
N ALA A 22 3.52 -24.12 9.15
CA ALA A 22 3.38 -24.34 7.71
C ALA A 22 3.45 -25.82 7.30
N LYS A 23 4.10 -26.69 8.12
CA LYS A 23 4.15 -28.14 7.89
C LYS A 23 2.87 -28.86 8.34
N MET A 24 2.01 -28.16 9.09
CA MET A 24 0.73 -28.68 9.57
C MET A 24 -0.38 -28.15 8.67
N ASN A 25 -1.31 -29.00 8.27
CA ASN A 25 -2.38 -28.60 7.34
C ASN A 25 -3.53 -27.91 8.07
N PHE A 26 -3.39 -26.61 8.35
CA PHE A 26 -4.46 -25.77 8.89
C PHE A 26 -5.26 -25.12 7.77
N ASP A 27 -6.53 -24.79 8.04
CA ASP A 27 -7.39 -24.04 7.11
C ASP A 27 -7.01 -22.57 7.06
N MET A 28 -6.51 -22.02 8.17
CA MET A 28 -6.10 -20.65 8.37
C MET A 28 -4.93 -20.59 9.34
N TYR A 29 -4.12 -19.54 9.27
CA TYR A 29 -3.08 -19.25 10.25
C TYR A 29 -3.40 -17.96 10.99
N ALA A 30 -2.91 -17.83 12.22
CA ALA A 30 -3.13 -16.64 13.03
C ALA A 30 -1.83 -16.17 13.70
N LEU A 31 -1.46 -14.91 13.47
CA LEU A 31 -0.29 -14.29 14.07
C LEU A 31 -0.67 -13.67 15.42
N GLY A 32 -0.05 -14.17 16.47
CA GLY A 32 -0.23 -13.70 17.83
C GLY A 32 0.76 -12.63 18.26
N SER A 33 0.49 -12.03 19.43
CA SER A 33 1.36 -11.04 20.11
C SER A 33 1.54 -9.66 19.44
N PRO A 34 0.70 -9.18 18.50
CA PRO A 34 0.90 -7.85 17.94
C PRO A 34 0.38 -6.72 18.82
N THR A 35 -0.48 -7.00 19.82
CA THR A 35 -1.19 -5.97 20.62
C THR A 35 -0.23 -5.03 21.34
N GLU A 36 0.72 -5.56 22.10
CA GLU A 36 1.72 -4.78 22.84
C GLU A 36 2.58 -3.91 21.91
N ILE A 37 2.91 -4.45 20.74
CA ILE A 37 3.69 -3.77 19.72
C ILE A 37 2.90 -2.60 19.12
N MET A 38 1.59 -2.77 18.91
CA MET A 38 0.71 -1.72 18.41
C MET A 38 0.47 -0.62 19.47
N GLU A 39 0.30 -0.98 20.74
CA GLU A 39 0.15 -0.04 21.85
C GLU A 39 1.38 0.85 22.00
N SER A 40 2.58 0.32 21.72
CA SER A 40 3.84 1.08 21.70
C SER A 40 4.08 1.84 20.38
N TYR A 41 3.14 1.84 19.44
CA TYR A 41 3.27 2.43 18.10
C TYR A 41 4.45 1.87 17.30
N ASN A 42 4.91 0.65 17.58
CA ASN A 42 6.04 0.05 16.86
C ASN A 42 5.57 -0.66 15.56
N TYR A 43 4.96 0.10 14.68
CA TYR A 43 4.39 -0.43 13.42
C TYR A 43 5.44 -1.03 12.47
N LYS A 44 6.69 -0.55 12.54
CA LYS A 44 7.78 -1.15 11.74
C LYS A 44 8.09 -2.58 12.18
N LEU A 45 8.05 -2.86 13.49
CA LEU A 45 8.19 -4.22 14.01
C LEU A 45 6.98 -5.07 13.66
N LEU A 46 5.77 -4.52 13.77
CA LEU A 46 4.55 -5.19 13.33
C LEU A 46 4.64 -5.62 11.85
N ALA A 47 5.07 -4.72 10.96
CA ALA A 47 5.28 -5.05 9.55
C ALA A 47 6.30 -6.18 9.37
N LYS A 48 7.43 -6.12 10.05
CA LYS A 48 8.44 -7.19 10.02
C LYS A 48 7.91 -8.53 10.49
N MET A 49 7.11 -8.56 11.56
CA MET A 49 6.49 -9.80 12.06
C MET A 49 5.55 -10.41 11.01
N ILE A 50 4.68 -9.60 10.41
CA ILE A 50 3.74 -10.07 9.37
C ILE A 50 4.52 -10.60 8.17
N ILE A 51 5.51 -9.85 7.68
CA ILE A 51 6.37 -10.25 6.56
C ILE A 51 7.08 -11.57 6.86
N THR A 52 7.66 -11.70 8.06
CA THR A 52 8.36 -12.91 8.49
C THR A 52 7.41 -14.11 8.50
N ALA A 53 6.21 -13.98 9.08
CA ALA A 53 5.21 -15.05 9.06
C ALA A 53 4.80 -15.42 7.63
N LYS A 54 4.41 -14.44 6.80
CA LYS A 54 3.96 -14.65 5.41
C LYS A 54 5.02 -15.24 4.48
N LYS A 55 6.30 -15.07 4.80
CA LYS A 55 7.40 -15.67 4.02
C LYS A 55 7.39 -17.19 4.05
N TYR A 56 6.95 -17.80 5.15
CA TYR A 56 7.00 -19.23 5.38
C TYR A 56 5.64 -19.92 5.37
N LEU A 57 4.57 -19.18 5.60
CA LEU A 57 3.22 -19.71 5.55
C LEU A 57 2.75 -19.95 4.12
N PRO A 58 1.89 -20.96 3.88
CA PRO A 58 1.31 -21.23 2.56
C PRO A 58 0.58 -19.99 2.01
N PRO A 59 0.89 -19.54 0.78
CA PRO A 59 0.35 -18.30 0.22
C PRO A 59 -1.16 -18.35 -0.08
N ASN A 60 -1.71 -19.55 -0.23
CA ASN A 60 -3.12 -19.82 -0.51
C ASN A 60 -3.99 -19.98 0.76
N LYS A 61 -3.43 -19.78 1.93
CA LYS A 61 -4.16 -19.86 3.21
C LYS A 61 -4.30 -18.48 3.83
N PRO A 62 -5.47 -18.14 4.42
CA PRO A 62 -5.68 -16.87 5.08
C PRO A 62 -4.78 -16.68 6.31
N LEU A 63 -4.42 -15.43 6.58
CA LEU A 63 -3.72 -15.02 7.79
C LEU A 63 -4.62 -14.11 8.63
N HIS A 64 -4.91 -14.54 9.84
CA HIS A 64 -5.55 -13.74 10.87
C HIS A 64 -4.50 -12.98 11.68
N LEU A 65 -4.74 -11.71 11.97
CA LEU A 65 -3.88 -10.93 12.87
C LEU A 65 -4.65 -10.59 14.13
N PHE A 66 -4.25 -11.21 15.26
CA PHE A 66 -4.90 -11.02 16.54
C PHE A 66 -4.78 -9.58 17.06
N GLY A 67 -5.88 -9.06 17.62
CA GLY A 67 -5.91 -7.82 18.38
C GLY A 67 -5.75 -6.54 17.57
N LEU A 68 -5.74 -6.58 16.24
CA LEU A 68 -5.68 -5.38 15.40
C LEU A 68 -7.04 -4.68 15.36
N GLY A 69 -7.24 -3.71 16.24
CA GLY A 69 -8.51 -3.01 16.38
C GLY A 69 -8.43 -1.49 16.34
N HIS A 70 -7.37 -0.93 15.82
CA HIS A 70 -7.31 0.51 15.56
C HIS A 70 -7.39 0.76 14.04
N PRO A 71 -8.18 1.76 13.56
CA PRO A 71 -8.35 2.00 12.13
C PRO A 71 -7.04 2.28 11.37
N LEU A 72 -6.09 2.99 12.00
CA LEU A 72 -4.90 3.49 11.33
C LEU A 72 -3.99 2.40 10.72
N PRO A 73 -3.58 1.33 11.45
CA PRO A 73 -2.70 0.30 10.88
C PRO A 73 -3.43 -0.78 10.08
N LEU A 74 -4.77 -0.75 9.99
CA LEU A 74 -5.55 -1.83 9.40
C LEU A 74 -5.22 -2.04 7.91
N SER A 75 -5.30 -0.99 7.11
CA SER A 75 -5.00 -1.07 5.67
C SER A 75 -3.54 -1.47 5.40
N LEU A 76 -2.60 -1.07 6.27
CA LEU A 76 -1.20 -1.49 6.20
C LEU A 76 -1.07 -3.00 6.42
N ALA A 77 -1.74 -3.57 7.44
CA ALA A 77 -1.73 -5.00 7.70
C ALA A 77 -2.37 -5.81 6.55
N VAL A 78 -3.44 -5.29 5.94
CA VAL A 78 -4.05 -5.88 4.75
C VAL A 78 -3.06 -5.88 3.56
N ALA A 79 -2.35 -4.78 3.33
CA ALA A 79 -1.34 -4.71 2.27
C ALA A 79 -0.18 -5.70 2.49
N LEU A 80 0.11 -6.03 3.75
CA LEU A 80 1.09 -7.05 4.12
C LEU A 80 0.56 -8.49 4.01
N GLY A 81 -0.73 -8.66 3.71
CA GLY A 81 -1.37 -9.95 3.45
C GLY A 81 -2.07 -10.57 4.65
N CYS A 82 -2.55 -9.76 5.60
CA CYS A 82 -3.51 -10.19 6.60
C CYS A 82 -4.93 -10.11 6.03
N ASP A 83 -5.74 -11.14 6.30
CA ASP A 83 -7.06 -11.32 5.70
C ASP A 83 -8.19 -11.05 6.70
N THR A 84 -7.99 -11.38 7.97
CA THR A 84 -8.99 -11.22 9.03
C THR A 84 -8.39 -10.65 10.31
N PHE A 85 -9.25 -10.03 11.12
CA PHE A 85 -8.86 -9.33 12.35
C PHE A 85 -9.92 -9.51 13.43
N ASP A 86 -9.51 -9.44 14.69
CA ASP A 86 -10.39 -9.31 15.84
C ASP A 86 -9.93 -8.17 16.74
N SER A 87 -10.82 -7.62 17.52
CA SER A 87 -10.40 -6.69 18.55
C SER A 87 -11.50 -6.32 19.54
N ALA A 88 -11.10 -6.14 20.81
CA ALA A 88 -11.89 -5.48 21.84
C ALA A 88 -11.55 -3.99 21.99
N SER A 89 -10.72 -3.40 21.11
CA SER A 89 -10.26 -2.02 21.24
C SER A 89 -11.42 -1.01 21.24
N TYR A 90 -12.45 -1.21 20.43
CA TYR A 90 -13.60 -0.32 20.34
C TYR A 90 -14.24 -0.04 21.71
N ILE A 91 -14.36 -1.06 22.55
CA ILE A 91 -14.94 -0.93 23.90
C ILE A 91 -13.89 -0.53 24.95
N LEU A 92 -12.67 -1.06 24.87
CA LEU A 92 -11.59 -0.72 25.78
C LEU A 92 -11.24 0.77 25.68
N TYR A 93 -11.11 1.28 24.47
CA TYR A 93 -10.88 2.71 24.22
C TYR A 93 -12.07 3.56 24.71
N ALA A 94 -13.31 3.11 24.46
CA ALA A 94 -14.49 3.83 24.91
C ALA A 94 -14.60 3.95 26.43
N ARG A 95 -14.19 2.91 27.20
CA ARG A 95 -14.14 2.95 28.67
C ARG A 95 -13.25 4.07 29.19
N ASP A 96 -12.19 4.39 28.45
CA ASP A 96 -11.25 5.50 28.74
C ASP A 96 -11.68 6.82 28.11
N GLY A 97 -12.89 6.90 27.55
CA GLY A 97 -13.37 8.08 26.82
C GLY A 97 -12.59 8.38 25.54
N ARG A 98 -11.93 7.38 24.95
CA ARG A 98 -11.17 7.54 23.71
C ARG A 98 -12.08 7.28 22.50
N TYR A 99 -12.16 8.29 21.65
CA TYR A 99 -12.98 8.40 20.47
C TYR A 99 -12.08 8.30 19.22
N PHE A 100 -12.38 7.39 18.30
CA PHE A 100 -11.63 7.22 17.05
C PHE A 100 -11.97 8.32 16.05
N THR A 101 -10.95 8.84 15.40
CA THR A 101 -11.09 9.77 14.26
C THR A 101 -10.35 9.23 13.04
N ASP A 102 -10.54 9.87 11.89
CA ASP A 102 -9.79 9.53 10.68
C ASP A 102 -8.27 9.72 10.84
N VAL A 103 -7.87 10.57 11.78
CA VAL A 103 -6.46 10.94 11.99
C VAL A 103 -5.87 10.43 13.32
N GLY A 104 -6.57 9.55 14.02
CA GLY A 104 -6.10 8.96 15.28
C GLY A 104 -7.17 8.90 16.36
N THR A 105 -6.76 8.94 17.61
CA THR A 105 -7.65 8.84 18.77
C THR A 105 -7.64 10.17 19.54
N LYS A 106 -8.81 10.63 19.94
CA LYS A 106 -9.00 11.82 20.79
C LYS A 106 -9.73 11.44 22.07
N LYS A 107 -9.48 12.14 23.17
CA LYS A 107 -10.34 12.05 24.34
C LYS A 107 -11.64 12.82 24.05
N ILE A 108 -12.80 12.24 24.35
CA ILE A 108 -14.07 12.90 24.13
C ILE A 108 -14.16 14.25 24.86
N ASN A 109 -13.52 14.37 26.02
CA ASN A 109 -13.49 15.59 26.78
C ASN A 109 -12.73 16.74 26.08
N GLU A 110 -11.84 16.44 25.15
CA GLU A 110 -11.06 17.40 24.36
C GLU A 110 -11.78 17.86 23.08
N LEU A 111 -12.89 17.20 22.72
CA LEU A 111 -13.61 17.49 21.48
C LEU A 111 -14.74 18.50 21.71
N ASP A 112 -14.77 19.57 20.96
CA ASP A 112 -15.90 20.50 20.90
C ASP A 112 -16.88 20.11 19.79
N TYR A 113 -16.39 19.43 18.76
CA TYR A 113 -17.16 18.94 17.62
C TYR A 113 -16.85 17.48 17.36
N LEU A 114 -17.83 16.72 16.82
CA LEU A 114 -17.65 15.34 16.41
C LEU A 114 -17.36 15.29 14.90
N PRO A 115 -16.12 14.99 14.48
CA PRO A 115 -15.74 14.97 13.05
C PRO A 115 -16.13 13.66 12.35
N CYS A 116 -17.39 13.23 12.48
CA CYS A 116 -17.91 11.98 11.91
C CYS A 116 -19.41 12.14 11.59
N VAL A 117 -19.86 11.41 10.60
CA VAL A 117 -21.28 11.37 10.16
C VAL A 117 -21.95 10.03 10.44
N CYS A 118 -21.41 9.22 11.37
CA CYS A 118 -22.09 7.99 11.80
C CYS A 118 -23.36 8.33 12.60
N LYS A 119 -24.25 7.33 12.78
CA LYS A 119 -25.50 7.51 13.52
C LYS A 119 -25.30 8.24 14.86
N ILE A 120 -24.31 7.86 15.64
CA ILE A 120 -23.99 8.50 16.93
C ILE A 120 -23.70 9.99 16.78
N CYS A 121 -22.85 10.35 15.82
CA CYS A 121 -22.37 11.74 15.65
C CYS A 121 -23.38 12.65 14.96
N ILE A 122 -24.43 12.09 14.37
CA ILE A 122 -25.59 12.84 13.88
C ILE A 122 -26.61 13.07 15.01
N GLU A 123 -26.80 12.07 15.88
CA GLU A 123 -27.79 12.11 16.97
C GLU A 123 -27.30 12.91 18.20
N TYR A 124 -25.98 12.97 18.44
CA TYR A 124 -25.38 13.61 19.63
C TYR A 124 -24.37 14.69 19.26
N THR A 125 -24.32 15.72 20.04
CA THR A 125 -23.20 16.67 20.10
C THR A 125 -22.11 16.16 21.04
N ALA A 126 -20.90 16.70 20.92
CA ALA A 126 -19.80 16.39 21.84
C ALA A 126 -20.17 16.73 23.31
N LYS A 127 -20.89 17.85 23.54
CA LYS A 127 -21.38 18.27 24.85
C LYS A 127 -22.35 17.26 25.46
N GLU A 128 -23.29 16.75 24.67
CA GLU A 128 -24.25 15.74 25.13
C GLU A 128 -23.56 14.43 25.50
N ILE A 129 -22.62 13.94 24.67
CA ILE A 129 -21.86 12.74 25.02
C ILE A 129 -21.05 12.94 26.30
N LYS A 130 -20.45 14.12 26.50
CA LYS A 130 -19.71 14.44 27.74
C LYS A 130 -20.61 14.37 28.98
N SER A 131 -21.88 14.71 28.87
CA SER A 131 -22.85 14.73 29.97
C SER A 131 -23.51 13.40 30.31
N LEU A 132 -23.38 12.40 29.43
CA LEU A 132 -23.92 11.06 29.64
C LEU A 132 -23.32 10.38 30.89
N SER A 133 -24.08 9.49 31.51
CA SER A 133 -23.56 8.58 32.54
C SER A 133 -22.35 7.78 32.02
N LYS A 134 -21.48 7.30 32.90
CA LYS A 134 -20.29 6.53 32.50
C LYS A 134 -20.64 5.34 31.59
N ILE A 135 -21.71 4.65 31.89
CA ILE A 135 -22.15 3.45 31.14
C ILE A 135 -22.62 3.85 29.74
N GLU A 136 -23.53 4.82 29.66
CA GLU A 136 -24.08 5.31 28.40
C GLU A 136 -23.00 5.94 27.51
N LYS A 137 -22.12 6.75 28.09
CA LYS A 137 -20.97 7.35 27.41
C LYS A 137 -20.07 6.26 26.80
N THR A 138 -19.73 5.24 27.58
CA THR A 138 -18.91 4.10 27.09
C THR A 138 -19.61 3.41 25.94
N ARG A 139 -20.91 3.10 26.06
CA ARG A 139 -21.69 2.45 25.00
C ARG A 139 -21.75 3.29 23.74
N THR A 140 -22.03 4.57 23.88
CA THR A 140 -22.13 5.54 22.76
C THR A 140 -20.81 5.66 22.00
N ILE A 141 -19.69 5.86 22.72
CA ILE A 141 -18.37 5.93 22.11
C ILE A 141 -17.98 4.58 21.46
N ALA A 142 -18.29 3.45 22.10
CA ALA A 142 -17.98 2.13 21.56
C ALA A 142 -18.70 1.87 20.24
N ILE A 143 -19.97 2.25 20.13
CA ILE A 143 -20.73 2.14 18.86
C ILE A 143 -20.09 3.02 17.79
N HIS A 144 -19.74 4.27 18.11
CA HIS A 144 -19.02 5.13 17.19
C HIS A 144 -17.69 4.50 16.72
N ASN A 145 -16.89 3.99 17.66
CA ASN A 145 -15.60 3.34 17.35
C ASN A 145 -15.77 2.14 16.43
N LEU A 146 -16.85 1.36 16.57
CA LEU A 146 -17.19 0.28 15.62
C LEU A 146 -17.50 0.81 14.22
N TYR A 147 -18.24 1.94 14.10
CA TYR A 147 -18.46 2.58 12.80
C TYR A 147 -17.16 3.00 12.13
N MET A 148 -16.18 3.51 12.90
CA MET A 148 -14.88 3.91 12.36
C MET A 148 -14.07 2.71 11.87
N LEU A 149 -14.08 1.60 12.61
CA LEU A 149 -13.46 0.34 12.15
C LEU A 149 -14.13 -0.19 10.88
N TRP A 150 -15.47 -0.19 10.85
CA TRP A 150 -16.23 -0.63 9.69
C TRP A 150 -15.94 0.22 8.45
N LYS A 151 -15.91 1.55 8.61
CA LYS A 151 -15.54 2.50 7.55
C LYS A 151 -14.17 2.15 6.96
N GLU A 152 -13.16 1.93 7.81
CA GLU A 152 -11.80 1.61 7.37
C GLU A 152 -11.74 0.29 6.59
N ILE A 153 -12.46 -0.75 7.07
CA ILE A 153 -12.57 -2.03 6.37
C ILE A 153 -13.21 -1.85 4.98
N GLN A 154 -14.33 -1.12 4.89
CA GLN A 154 -15.01 -0.91 3.60
C GLN A 154 -14.13 -0.10 2.64
N SER A 155 -13.47 0.96 3.11
CA SER A 155 -12.55 1.76 2.30
C SER A 155 -11.36 0.94 1.80
N THR A 156 -10.81 0.07 2.64
CA THR A 156 -9.73 -0.85 2.26
C THR A 156 -10.21 -1.85 1.19
N LYS A 157 -11.42 -2.41 1.32
CA LYS A 157 -12.01 -3.32 0.32
C LYS A 157 -12.23 -2.62 -1.02
N ILE A 158 -12.68 -1.38 -1.03
CA ILE A 158 -12.82 -0.57 -2.25
C ILE A 158 -11.43 -0.36 -2.89
N ALA A 159 -10.43 0.02 -2.10
CA ALA A 159 -9.08 0.22 -2.60
C ALA A 159 -8.48 -1.05 -3.23
N ILE A 160 -8.75 -2.23 -2.65
CA ILE A 160 -8.37 -3.53 -3.24
C ILE A 160 -9.08 -3.74 -4.58
N LYS A 161 -10.41 -3.55 -4.62
CA LYS A 161 -11.23 -3.75 -5.82
C LYS A 161 -10.81 -2.84 -6.96
N GLU A 162 -10.42 -1.60 -6.67
CA GLU A 162 -9.94 -0.63 -7.65
C GLU A 162 -8.46 -0.84 -8.03
N GLY A 163 -7.74 -1.72 -7.33
CA GLY A 163 -6.30 -1.91 -7.52
C GLY A 163 -5.45 -0.76 -6.98
N ARG A 164 -5.98 0.04 -6.06
CA ARG A 164 -5.36 1.25 -5.48
C ARG A 164 -4.98 1.09 -4.00
N LEU A 165 -4.78 -0.15 -3.55
CA LEU A 165 -4.43 -0.39 -2.15
C LEU A 165 -3.13 0.31 -1.75
N TRP A 166 -2.14 0.39 -2.66
CA TRP A 166 -0.87 1.06 -2.39
C TRP A 166 -1.07 2.55 -2.11
N GLU A 167 -1.81 3.25 -2.98
CA GLU A 167 -2.14 4.68 -2.81
C GLU A 167 -2.93 4.91 -1.53
N TYR A 168 -3.90 4.05 -1.25
CA TYR A 168 -4.71 4.14 -0.05
C TYR A 168 -3.86 4.01 1.21
N VAL A 169 -3.00 2.99 1.29
CA VAL A 169 -2.07 2.78 2.41
C VAL A 169 -1.09 3.95 2.53
N GLY A 170 -0.53 4.43 1.43
CA GLY A 170 0.34 5.60 1.42
C GLY A 170 -0.32 6.82 2.05
N ASN A 171 -1.58 7.11 1.69
CA ASN A 171 -2.34 8.21 2.28
C ASN A 171 -2.66 7.97 3.76
N ARG A 172 -3.06 6.76 4.14
CA ARG A 172 -3.39 6.41 5.53
C ARG A 172 -2.19 6.46 6.45
N THR A 173 -1.02 6.08 5.98
CA THR A 173 0.19 6.05 6.80
C THR A 173 0.82 7.41 7.04
N ARG A 174 0.56 8.41 6.18
CA ARG A 174 1.03 9.81 6.38
C ARG A 174 0.46 10.49 7.63
N ILE A 175 -0.61 9.95 8.19
CA ILE A 175 -1.26 10.48 9.39
C ILE A 175 -0.36 10.39 10.64
N HIS A 176 0.53 9.38 10.69
CA HIS A 176 1.39 9.17 11.86
C HIS A 176 2.82 8.83 11.42
N PRO A 177 3.88 9.51 11.94
CA PRO A 177 5.27 9.31 11.51
C PRO A 177 5.71 7.84 11.56
N LYS A 178 5.42 7.12 12.63
CA LYS A 178 5.79 5.71 12.77
C LYS A 178 5.05 4.77 11.81
N LEU A 179 3.84 5.12 11.36
CA LEU A 179 3.16 4.40 10.29
C LEU A 179 3.83 4.69 8.95
N TRP A 180 4.16 5.94 8.70
CA TRP A 180 4.89 6.35 7.51
C TRP A 180 6.24 5.63 7.39
N ASP A 181 7.03 5.60 8.47
CA ASP A 181 8.30 4.86 8.51
C ASP A 181 8.12 3.37 8.21
N SER A 182 7.00 2.80 8.67
CA SER A 182 6.65 1.41 8.37
C SER A 182 6.34 1.22 6.88
N PHE A 183 5.60 2.15 6.27
CA PHE A 183 5.29 2.11 4.83
C PHE A 183 6.54 2.28 3.97
N ILE A 184 7.43 3.20 4.33
CA ILE A 184 8.74 3.35 3.67
C ILE A 184 9.54 2.04 3.76
N HIS A 185 9.57 1.42 4.94
CA HIS A 185 10.26 0.13 5.12
C HIS A 185 9.69 -0.97 4.22
N ILE A 186 8.38 -1.01 4.01
CA ILE A 186 7.73 -1.94 3.08
C ILE A 186 8.16 -1.63 1.65
N ALA A 187 8.14 -0.36 1.27
CA ALA A 187 8.56 0.08 -0.06
C ALA A 187 10.03 -0.26 -0.36
N GLU A 188 10.92 -0.22 0.64
CA GLU A 188 12.33 -0.61 0.51
C GLU A 188 12.53 -2.13 0.39
N ASN A 189 11.53 -2.93 0.77
CA ASN A 189 11.53 -4.39 0.70
C ASN A 189 10.53 -4.92 -0.34
N GLU A 190 10.32 -4.16 -1.40
CA GLU A 190 9.32 -4.40 -2.45
C GLU A 190 9.44 -5.78 -3.12
N HIS A 191 10.64 -6.37 -3.18
CA HIS A 191 10.87 -7.69 -3.77
C HIS A 191 10.01 -8.79 -3.11
N LEU A 192 9.58 -8.60 -1.86
CA LEU A 192 8.71 -9.53 -1.14
C LEU A 192 7.28 -9.58 -1.69
N PHE A 193 6.87 -8.53 -2.42
CA PHE A 193 5.50 -8.36 -2.92
C PHE A 193 5.39 -8.44 -4.44
N LYS A 194 6.52 -8.41 -5.16
CA LYS A 194 6.59 -8.30 -6.62
C LYS A 194 5.69 -9.28 -7.36
N ASN A 195 5.62 -10.52 -6.92
CA ASN A 195 4.87 -11.59 -7.60
C ASN A 195 3.48 -11.83 -7.00
N LYS A 196 3.04 -11.01 -6.03
CA LYS A 196 1.76 -11.21 -5.31
C LYS A 196 0.64 -10.31 -5.81
N ASN A 197 0.94 -9.35 -6.69
CA ASN A 197 -0.04 -8.40 -7.21
C ASN A 197 -0.51 -8.76 -8.62
N ALA A 198 -1.75 -8.39 -8.93
CA ALA A 198 -2.28 -8.50 -10.29
C ALA A 198 -1.44 -7.65 -11.26
N ARG A 199 -1.10 -8.23 -12.40
CA ARG A 199 -0.30 -7.56 -13.45
C ARG A 199 -1.05 -6.44 -14.15
N PHE A 200 -2.38 -6.53 -14.17
CA PHE A 200 -3.29 -5.56 -14.80
C PHE A 200 -4.38 -5.17 -13.82
N LYS A 201 -4.79 -3.92 -13.88
CA LYS A 201 -5.84 -3.34 -13.03
C LYS A 201 -6.81 -2.56 -13.89
N ASN A 202 -8.07 -2.46 -13.47
CA ASN A 202 -9.12 -1.78 -14.22
C ASN A 202 -9.07 -0.24 -14.11
N LYS A 203 -8.14 0.28 -13.31
CA LYS A 203 -7.99 1.73 -13.06
C LYS A 203 -6.57 2.17 -13.33
N GLY A 204 -6.41 3.41 -13.77
CA GLY A 204 -5.12 4.06 -13.89
C GLY A 204 -4.41 4.19 -12.52
N MET A 205 -3.11 4.32 -12.55
CA MET A 205 -2.29 4.50 -11.35
C MET A 205 -1.93 5.96 -11.13
N PHE A 206 -1.87 6.36 -9.86
CA PHE A 206 -1.41 7.68 -9.44
C PHE A 206 -0.03 7.57 -8.80
N PHE A 207 0.87 8.44 -9.24
CA PHE A 207 2.23 8.57 -8.73
C PHE A 207 2.41 9.97 -8.17
N SER A 208 2.54 10.07 -6.85
CA SER A 208 2.58 11.35 -6.14
C SER A 208 3.88 11.57 -5.36
N SER A 209 4.62 10.51 -5.08
CA SER A 209 5.80 10.59 -4.21
C SER A 209 6.73 9.38 -4.36
N PHE A 210 7.95 9.48 -3.83
CA PHE A 210 8.99 8.44 -3.91
C PHE A 210 8.53 7.00 -3.60
N PRO A 211 7.72 6.69 -2.57
CA PRO A 211 7.30 5.31 -2.33
C PRO A 211 6.52 4.68 -3.49
N ASP A 212 5.90 5.49 -4.34
CA ASP A 212 5.17 4.99 -5.51
C ASP A 212 6.11 4.38 -6.56
N ASN A 213 7.38 4.79 -6.58
CA ASN A 213 8.41 4.22 -7.46
C ASN A 213 8.78 2.79 -7.07
N ARG A 214 8.45 2.38 -5.85
CA ARG A 214 8.78 1.08 -5.27
C ARG A 214 7.59 0.12 -5.26
N ARG A 215 6.49 0.49 -5.86
CA ARG A 215 5.33 -0.38 -5.93
C ARG A 215 5.58 -1.60 -6.85
N PRO A 216 4.99 -2.75 -6.54
CA PRO A 216 5.25 -3.98 -7.28
C PRO A 216 5.02 -3.89 -8.79
N GLU A 217 4.04 -3.11 -9.22
CA GLU A 217 3.72 -2.91 -10.63
C GLU A 217 4.85 -2.21 -11.40
N VAL A 218 5.51 -1.24 -10.74
CA VAL A 218 6.66 -0.53 -11.32
C VAL A 218 7.82 -1.50 -11.54
N LEU A 219 8.10 -2.35 -10.55
CA LEU A 219 9.18 -3.32 -10.65
C LEU A 219 8.98 -4.32 -11.78
N LEU A 220 7.73 -4.80 -11.97
CA LEU A 220 7.40 -5.70 -13.06
C LEU A 220 7.63 -5.07 -14.44
N VAL A 221 7.32 -3.78 -14.58
CA VAL A 221 7.55 -3.04 -15.83
C VAL A 221 9.04 -2.78 -16.05
N VAL A 222 9.76 -2.38 -15.00
CA VAL A 222 11.22 -2.17 -15.07
C VAL A 222 11.94 -3.46 -15.54
N ASP A 223 11.51 -4.63 -15.07
CA ASP A 223 12.08 -5.89 -15.57
C ASP A 223 11.76 -6.14 -17.05
N LYS A 224 10.53 -5.88 -17.50
CA LYS A 224 10.17 -5.99 -18.91
C LYS A 224 10.99 -5.05 -19.80
N ILE A 225 11.25 -3.83 -19.32
CA ILE A 225 12.11 -2.87 -20.03
C ILE A 225 13.52 -3.43 -20.16
N LYS A 226 14.09 -3.97 -19.07
CA LYS A 226 15.43 -4.59 -19.10
C LYS A 226 15.50 -5.74 -20.08
N ASP A 227 14.54 -6.66 -20.02
CA ASP A 227 14.50 -7.82 -20.91
C ASP A 227 14.42 -7.38 -22.39
N PHE A 228 13.59 -6.38 -22.68
CA PHE A 228 13.47 -5.81 -24.02
C PHE A 228 14.78 -5.21 -24.49
N LEU A 229 15.47 -4.41 -23.64
CA LEU A 229 16.73 -3.76 -23.98
C LEU A 229 17.85 -4.79 -24.23
N MET A 230 17.92 -5.84 -23.42
CA MET A 230 18.91 -6.92 -23.62
C MET A 230 18.72 -7.67 -24.94
N GLN A 231 17.46 -7.84 -25.38
CA GLN A 231 17.11 -8.54 -26.64
C GLN A 231 17.23 -7.65 -27.88
N ASN A 232 17.17 -6.32 -27.70
CA ASN A 232 17.09 -5.36 -28.81
C ASN A 232 18.23 -4.33 -28.78
N LYS A 233 19.48 -4.81 -28.62
CA LYS A 233 20.65 -3.91 -28.63
C LYS A 233 20.81 -3.21 -29.98
N LYS A 234 20.90 -1.87 -29.97
CA LYS A 234 21.05 -1.02 -31.14
C LYS A 234 22.31 -0.15 -31.00
N LYS A 235 22.81 0.38 -32.15
CA LYS A 235 24.03 1.21 -32.18
C LYS A 235 23.82 2.64 -31.67
N ALA A 236 22.58 3.11 -31.65
CA ALA A 236 22.24 4.47 -31.20
C ALA A 236 20.89 4.49 -30.52
N ILE A 237 20.68 5.48 -29.67
CA ILE A 237 19.42 5.73 -28.96
C ILE A 237 18.94 7.14 -29.31
N ILE A 238 17.67 7.27 -29.66
CA ILE A 238 17.01 8.56 -29.83
C ILE A 238 15.98 8.71 -28.72
N ILE A 239 16.11 9.77 -27.93
CA ILE A 239 15.14 10.13 -26.89
C ILE A 239 14.22 11.20 -27.45
N LEU A 240 12.94 10.88 -27.55
CA LEU A 240 11.92 11.82 -28.01
C LEU A 240 11.14 12.39 -26.81
N PRO A 241 10.68 13.65 -26.91
CA PRO A 241 9.82 14.23 -25.90
C PRO A 241 8.55 13.40 -25.71
N LEU A 242 8.08 13.32 -24.46
CA LEU A 242 6.81 12.68 -24.16
C LEU A 242 5.67 13.59 -24.63
N MET A 243 4.83 13.09 -25.54
CA MET A 243 3.66 13.80 -26.01
C MET A 243 2.46 13.57 -25.09
N GLN A 244 1.61 14.59 -24.94
CA GLN A 244 0.43 14.51 -24.06
C GLN A 244 -0.62 13.51 -24.56
N GLN A 245 -0.74 13.34 -25.89
CA GLN A 245 -1.71 12.42 -26.48
C GLN A 245 -1.27 10.98 -26.30
N ARG A 246 -2.10 10.16 -25.68
CA ARG A 246 -1.89 8.72 -25.51
C ARG A 246 -3.08 7.94 -26.08
N PRO A 247 -2.90 6.72 -26.61
CA PRO A 247 -1.61 6.04 -26.83
C PRO A 247 -0.72 6.77 -27.83
N LEU A 248 0.60 6.70 -27.64
CA LEU A 248 1.57 7.40 -28.49
C LEU A 248 1.53 6.93 -29.95
N PHE A 249 1.17 5.67 -30.20
CA PHE A 249 1.00 5.09 -31.54
C PHE A 249 -0.03 5.82 -32.41
N TYR A 250 -1.02 6.49 -31.82
CA TYR A 250 -2.03 7.24 -32.57
C TYR A 250 -1.65 8.72 -32.80
N ASN A 251 -0.48 9.13 -32.33
CA ASN A 251 -0.01 10.50 -32.53
C ASN A 251 0.57 10.67 -33.93
N LYS A 252 -0.13 11.40 -34.81
CA LYS A 252 0.28 11.64 -36.21
C LYS A 252 1.69 12.22 -36.34
N LYS A 253 2.10 13.13 -35.46
CA LYS A 253 3.45 13.71 -35.45
C LYS A 253 4.50 12.66 -35.13
N MET A 254 4.21 11.77 -34.20
CA MET A 254 5.10 10.68 -33.84
C MET A 254 5.28 9.71 -34.99
N LEU A 255 4.20 9.31 -35.64
CA LEU A 255 4.27 8.43 -36.84
C LEU A 255 5.12 9.06 -37.95
N GLN A 256 4.97 10.34 -38.23
CA GLN A 256 5.79 11.08 -39.22
C GLN A 256 7.29 11.14 -38.88
N ILE A 257 7.62 11.11 -37.56
CA ILE A 257 9.01 11.05 -37.11
C ILE A 257 9.55 9.61 -37.27
N LEU A 258 8.77 8.63 -36.88
CA LEU A 258 9.15 7.20 -36.97
C LEU A 258 9.39 6.76 -38.43
N ASP A 259 8.58 7.24 -39.37
CA ASP A 259 8.72 6.93 -40.81
C ASP A 259 10.05 7.42 -41.40
N LYS A 260 10.67 8.44 -40.77
CA LYS A 260 11.96 9.02 -41.22
C LYS A 260 13.18 8.36 -40.59
N ILE A 261 13.01 7.47 -39.61
CA ILE A 261 14.10 6.89 -38.86
C ILE A 261 14.25 5.39 -39.23
N ASN A 262 15.49 5.00 -39.48
CA ASN A 262 15.76 3.58 -39.69
C ASN A 262 15.77 2.87 -38.31
N ILE A 263 14.62 2.28 -37.95
CA ILE A 263 14.38 1.58 -36.69
C ILE A 263 15.25 0.31 -36.50
N ASP A 264 15.85 -0.21 -37.56
CA ASP A 264 16.73 -1.39 -37.46
C ASP A 264 18.07 -1.04 -36.81
N LYS A 265 18.51 0.20 -36.93
CA LYS A 265 19.80 0.68 -36.42
C LYS A 265 19.67 1.47 -35.11
N VAL A 266 18.51 1.99 -34.81
CA VAL A 266 18.30 2.95 -33.72
C VAL A 266 17.21 2.47 -32.78
N LEU A 267 17.44 2.61 -31.49
CA LEU A 267 16.42 2.43 -30.46
C LEU A 267 15.76 3.79 -30.16
N ILE A 268 14.47 3.87 -30.34
CA ILE A 268 13.69 5.07 -30.03
C ILE A 268 12.96 4.88 -28.71
N GLY A 269 12.94 5.91 -27.87
CA GLY A 269 12.22 5.84 -26.60
C GLY A 269 11.99 7.20 -25.98
N HIS A 270 11.42 7.17 -24.79
CA HIS A 270 10.97 8.33 -24.04
C HIS A 270 11.45 8.21 -22.59
N ILE A 271 11.66 9.36 -21.93
CA ILE A 271 11.89 9.38 -20.48
C ILE A 271 10.54 9.57 -19.80
N ILE A 272 10.10 8.57 -19.05
CA ILE A 272 8.81 8.56 -18.37
C ILE A 272 9.01 8.19 -16.88
N PRO A 273 8.80 9.12 -15.94
CA PRO A 273 8.83 8.79 -14.53
C PRO A 273 7.74 7.77 -14.18
N PRO A 274 7.95 6.89 -13.19
CA PRO A 274 9.20 6.65 -12.47
C PRO A 274 10.14 5.65 -13.14
N PHE A 275 9.85 5.23 -14.37
CA PHE A 275 10.51 4.11 -15.05
C PHE A 275 11.86 4.48 -15.67
N GLY A 276 12.11 5.75 -15.97
CA GLY A 276 13.28 6.20 -16.72
C GLY A 276 13.08 6.08 -18.24
N PHE A 277 14.10 5.59 -18.94
CA PHE A 277 14.01 5.38 -20.40
C PHE A 277 13.08 4.21 -20.73
N ILE A 278 12.09 4.46 -21.56
CA ILE A 278 11.12 3.48 -22.05
C ILE A 278 11.22 3.39 -23.56
N PRO A 279 11.53 2.21 -24.13
CA PRO A 279 11.43 1.98 -25.57
C PRO A 279 10.03 2.34 -26.09
N HIS A 280 9.96 2.93 -27.28
CA HIS A 280 8.69 3.37 -27.88
C HIS A 280 7.66 2.22 -27.94
N GLN A 281 8.10 1.01 -28.24
CA GLN A 281 7.26 -0.19 -28.32
C GLN A 281 6.60 -0.59 -26.98
N LEU A 282 7.12 -0.10 -25.85
CA LEU A 282 6.62 -0.40 -24.53
C LEU A 282 5.80 0.75 -23.90
N THR A 283 5.56 1.86 -24.63
CA THR A 283 4.85 3.02 -24.08
C THR A 283 3.36 2.76 -23.82
N ASP A 284 2.77 1.82 -24.56
CA ASP A 284 1.34 1.52 -24.47
C ASP A 284 1.00 0.34 -23.56
N ILE A 285 2.00 -0.23 -22.87
CA ILE A 285 1.73 -1.27 -21.88
C ILE A 285 1.26 -0.67 -20.55
N TYR A 286 0.40 -1.41 -19.85
CA TYR A 286 0.01 -1.07 -18.48
C TYR A 286 1.20 -1.22 -17.50
N PRO A 287 1.43 -0.30 -16.56
CA PRO A 287 0.65 0.91 -16.25
C PRO A 287 1.08 2.16 -17.02
N ILE A 288 2.10 2.11 -17.86
CA ILE A 288 2.68 3.28 -18.56
C ILE A 288 1.61 4.07 -19.32
N SER A 289 0.71 3.36 -20.02
CA SER A 289 -0.37 3.96 -20.82
C SER A 289 -1.53 4.53 -19.98
N GLN A 290 -1.62 4.15 -18.70
CA GLN A 290 -2.77 4.47 -17.85
C GLN A 290 -2.31 4.94 -16.45
N MET A 291 -1.53 6.02 -16.42
CA MET A 291 -1.04 6.60 -15.17
C MET A 291 -1.09 8.12 -15.21
N GLU A 292 -1.23 8.72 -14.04
CA GLU A 292 -1.04 10.15 -13.81
C GLU A 292 0.11 10.34 -12.82
N ILE A 293 0.98 11.29 -13.12
CA ILE A 293 2.23 11.52 -12.42
C ILE A 293 2.27 12.97 -11.99
N SER A 294 2.58 13.21 -10.71
CA SER A 294 2.82 14.56 -10.19
C SER A 294 4.05 15.19 -10.88
N GLU A 295 3.99 16.48 -11.18
CA GLU A 295 5.09 17.23 -11.82
C GLU A 295 6.42 17.10 -11.07
N ASN A 296 6.37 17.04 -9.75
CA ASN A 296 7.57 16.87 -8.90
C ASN A 296 8.34 15.58 -9.17
N MET A 297 7.70 14.55 -9.70
CA MET A 297 8.35 13.27 -10.01
C MET A 297 9.19 13.32 -11.29
N TYR A 298 8.99 14.29 -12.17
CA TYR A 298 9.81 14.46 -13.37
C TYR A 298 11.24 14.91 -13.05
N ASN A 299 11.45 15.58 -11.93
CA ASN A 299 12.74 16.10 -11.48
C ASN A 299 13.45 15.16 -10.48
N GLU A 300 12.92 13.97 -10.25
CA GLU A 300 13.54 13.03 -9.31
C GLU A 300 14.84 12.43 -9.84
N SER A 301 15.87 12.49 -9.00
CA SER A 301 17.18 11.90 -9.26
C SER A 301 17.12 10.40 -9.60
N ASN A 302 16.09 9.69 -9.13
CA ASN A 302 15.88 8.27 -9.41
C ASN A 302 15.51 8.00 -10.87
N THR A 303 14.68 8.83 -11.49
CA THR A 303 14.32 8.72 -12.92
C THR A 303 15.58 8.89 -13.78
N ILE A 304 16.41 9.88 -13.46
CA ILE A 304 17.68 10.13 -14.15
C ILE A 304 18.63 8.94 -13.99
N LYS A 305 18.84 8.45 -12.77
CA LYS A 305 19.70 7.29 -12.50
C LYS A 305 19.22 6.03 -13.22
N GLN A 306 17.91 5.79 -13.23
CA GLN A 306 17.34 4.64 -13.92
C GLN A 306 17.49 4.76 -15.44
N THR A 307 17.35 5.98 -15.98
CA THR A 307 17.59 6.28 -17.41
C THR A 307 19.03 5.98 -17.79
N ILE A 308 20.00 6.50 -17.03
CA ILE A 308 21.44 6.25 -17.28
C ILE A 308 21.72 4.75 -17.27
N LYS A 309 21.24 4.04 -16.25
CA LYS A 309 21.42 2.58 -16.14
C LYS A 309 20.87 1.81 -17.34
N PHE A 310 19.76 2.24 -17.91
CA PHE A 310 19.17 1.59 -19.10
C PHE A 310 19.95 1.92 -20.38
N ILE A 311 20.51 3.13 -20.50
CA ILE A 311 21.31 3.53 -21.67
C ILE A 311 22.68 2.81 -21.68
N GLU A 312 23.23 2.49 -20.52
CA GLU A 312 24.51 1.78 -20.36
C GLU A 312 24.41 0.26 -20.56
N MET A 313 23.20 -0.33 -20.60
CA MET A 313 22.96 -1.78 -20.85
C MET A 313 23.00 -2.13 -22.32
#